data_4b70eff09a9b0b2f4e7d75a9113471ba
#
_entry.id   4b70eff09a9b0b2f4e7d75a9113471ba
#
_cell.length_a   1.000
_cell.length_b   1.000
_cell.length_c   1.000
_cell.angle_alpha   90.00
_cell.angle_beta   90.00
_cell.angle_gamma   90.00
#
_symmetry.space_group_name_H-M   'P 1'
#
loop_
_entity.id
_entity.type
_entity.pdbx_description
1 polymer ?
#
loop_
_entity_poly.entity_id
_entity_poly.type
_entity_poly.pdbx_seq_one_letter_code
_entity_poly.pdbx_strand_id
1 'polypeptide(L)'
;MLKEDGRVIGDFSLACLEDGSYLLIGSGLAVDYHMRWFLSHLPDNGSVVITSEGLGLCGLTIAGPQSRAVLACLTPADVSHEAFRFMAVRDMNLGMVPALVGRISYTGDLGYEIWVKPEYHRRLFDDLMAVGEIYKIGLFGSRALNALRLEKNFGSWARAVSYTHLRAHETIL
;
A
#
# COMPACT_ATOMS: atom_id res chain seq x y z
N MET A 1 -5.49 13.97 -4.89
CA MET A 1 -4.75 15.05 -5.58
C MET A 1 -5.60 15.59 -6.72
N LEU A 2 -5.79 16.90 -6.80
CA LEU A 2 -6.73 17.51 -7.74
C LEU A 2 -6.02 18.55 -8.62
N LYS A 3 -6.53 18.72 -9.84
CA LYS A 3 -6.25 19.88 -10.71
C LYS A 3 -7.02 21.09 -10.23
N GLU A 4 -6.66 22.27 -10.75
CA GLU A 4 -7.39 23.52 -10.49
C GLU A 4 -8.87 23.46 -10.89
N ASP A 5 -9.19 22.66 -11.91
CA ASP A 5 -10.57 22.41 -12.38
C ASP A 5 -11.33 21.36 -11.55
N GLY A 6 -10.73 20.86 -10.47
CA GLY A 6 -11.30 19.87 -9.56
C GLY A 6 -11.20 18.42 -10.03
N ARG A 7 -10.59 18.13 -11.17
CA ARG A 7 -10.40 16.76 -11.65
C ARG A 7 -9.32 16.03 -10.85
N VAL A 8 -9.55 14.75 -10.59
CA VAL A 8 -8.59 13.90 -9.87
C VAL A 8 -7.38 13.59 -10.75
N ILE A 9 -6.18 13.91 -10.27
CA ILE A 9 -4.91 13.56 -10.91
C ILE A 9 -4.39 12.22 -10.40
N GLY A 10 -4.59 11.95 -9.14
CA GLY A 10 -4.13 10.74 -8.50
C GLY A 10 -4.74 10.57 -7.12
N ASP A 11 -4.73 9.32 -6.66
CA ASP A 11 -5.17 8.90 -5.35
C ASP A 11 -4.01 8.18 -4.66
N PHE A 12 -3.66 8.61 -3.46
CA PHE A 12 -2.47 8.16 -2.74
C PHE A 12 -2.79 7.91 -1.27
N SER A 13 -2.16 6.89 -0.73
CA SER A 13 -1.94 6.83 0.72
C SER A 13 -0.67 7.60 1.06
N LEU A 14 -0.73 8.46 2.05
CA LEU A 14 0.41 9.24 2.55
C LEU A 14 0.76 8.77 3.95
N ALA A 15 1.95 8.24 4.11
CA ALA A 15 2.52 7.87 5.40
C ALA A 15 3.59 8.88 5.83
N CYS A 16 3.51 9.35 7.07
CA CYS A 16 4.58 10.07 7.73
C CYS A 16 5.47 9.05 8.44
N LEU A 17 6.75 9.03 8.11
CA LEU A 17 7.73 8.11 8.68
C LEU A 17 8.38 8.71 9.94
N GLU A 18 9.04 7.86 10.73
CA GLU A 18 9.63 8.26 12.02
C GLU A 18 10.74 9.30 11.88
N ASP A 19 11.44 9.32 10.75
CA ASP A 19 12.48 10.31 10.43
C ASP A 19 11.92 11.67 9.97
N GLY A 20 10.61 11.81 9.90
CA GLY A 20 9.92 13.00 9.41
C GLY A 20 9.80 13.09 7.90
N SER A 21 10.25 12.09 7.16
CA SER A 21 9.98 11.97 5.73
C SER A 21 8.57 11.44 5.46
N TYR A 22 8.15 11.49 4.21
CA TYR A 22 6.83 11.03 3.79
C TYR A 22 6.94 10.02 2.67
N LEU A 23 6.18 8.94 2.76
CA LEU A 23 6.04 7.96 1.70
C LEU A 23 4.65 8.11 1.06
N LEU A 24 4.64 8.40 -0.26
CA LEU A 24 3.43 8.41 -1.07
C LEU A 24 3.29 7.06 -1.77
N ILE A 25 2.19 6.37 -1.53
CA ILE A 25 1.90 5.06 -2.10
C ILE A 25 0.72 5.23 -3.06
N GLY A 26 0.96 4.94 -4.32
CA GLY A 26 -0.02 5.11 -5.38
C GLY A 26 0.09 4.05 -6.48
N SER A 27 -0.53 4.32 -7.62
CA SER A 27 -0.49 3.40 -8.76
C SER A 27 0.88 3.37 -9.42
N GLY A 28 1.56 2.22 -9.39
CA GLY A 28 2.85 2.02 -10.04
C GLY A 28 2.84 2.27 -11.55
N LEU A 29 1.69 2.07 -12.22
CA LEU A 29 1.55 2.36 -13.65
C LEU A 29 1.56 3.85 -13.99
N ALA A 30 1.37 4.71 -13.02
CA ALA A 30 1.25 6.15 -13.22
C ALA A 30 2.36 6.96 -12.53
N VAL A 31 3.44 6.31 -12.11
CA VAL A 31 4.55 6.97 -11.39
C VAL A 31 5.09 8.16 -12.17
N ASP A 32 5.48 7.97 -13.43
CA ASP A 32 6.06 9.05 -14.25
C ASP A 32 5.08 10.19 -14.51
N TYR A 33 3.80 9.86 -14.64
CA TYR A 33 2.72 10.85 -14.79
C TYR A 33 2.60 11.71 -13.53
N HIS A 34 2.57 11.07 -12.37
CA HIS A 34 2.47 11.76 -11.10
C HIS A 34 3.74 12.53 -10.74
N MET A 35 4.93 11.96 -11.02
CA MET A 35 6.20 12.65 -10.78
C MET A 35 6.31 13.95 -11.58
N ARG A 36 5.90 13.98 -12.84
CA ARG A 36 5.87 15.23 -13.63
C ARG A 36 5.02 16.30 -12.96
N TRP A 37 3.87 15.90 -12.44
CA TRP A 37 2.98 16.84 -11.76
C TRP A 37 3.59 17.32 -10.43
N PHE A 38 4.14 16.42 -9.63
CA PHE A 38 4.81 16.81 -8.38
C PHE A 38 5.96 17.78 -8.64
N LEU A 39 6.85 17.44 -9.57
CA LEU A 39 8.01 18.26 -9.89
C LEU A 39 7.63 19.68 -10.37
N SER A 40 6.51 19.83 -11.07
CA SER A 40 6.01 21.13 -11.50
C SER A 40 5.39 21.99 -10.39
N HIS A 41 5.19 21.41 -9.20
CA HIS A 41 4.56 22.08 -8.05
C HIS A 41 5.47 22.15 -6.82
N LEU A 42 6.72 21.69 -6.93
CA LEU A 42 7.69 21.84 -5.86
C LEU A 42 8.06 23.32 -5.69
N PRO A 43 8.34 23.75 -4.45
CA PRO A 43 8.88 25.09 -4.22
C PRO A 43 10.28 25.22 -4.79
N ASP A 44 10.58 26.35 -5.45
CA ASP A 44 11.86 26.61 -6.10
C ASP A 44 13.05 26.72 -5.14
N ASN A 45 12.78 26.86 -3.84
CA ASN A 45 13.81 27.05 -2.81
C ASN A 45 14.48 25.74 -2.33
N GLY A 46 14.12 24.59 -2.91
CA GLY A 46 14.69 23.30 -2.54
C GLY A 46 14.29 22.78 -1.15
N SER A 47 13.32 23.41 -0.49
CA SER A 47 12.84 22.98 0.85
C SER A 47 12.13 21.63 0.85
N VAL A 48 11.65 21.18 -0.30
CA VAL A 48 11.00 19.89 -0.50
C VAL A 48 11.69 19.15 -1.64
N VAL A 49 12.04 17.89 -1.37
CA VAL A 49 12.61 17.00 -2.37
C VAL A 49 11.70 15.79 -2.51
N ILE A 50 11.39 15.39 -3.73
CA ILE A 50 10.63 14.17 -4.01
C ILE A 50 11.45 13.27 -4.92
N THR A 51 11.50 11.99 -4.59
CA THR A 51 12.17 10.96 -5.36
C THR A 51 11.24 9.79 -5.60
N SER A 52 11.43 9.09 -6.70
CA SER A 52 10.72 7.83 -6.94
C SER A 52 11.56 6.67 -6.42
N GLU A 53 10.97 5.81 -5.59
CA GLU A 53 11.62 4.56 -5.13
C GLU A 53 11.84 3.58 -6.28
N GLY A 54 11.03 3.67 -7.33
CA GLY A 54 11.15 2.79 -8.48
C GLY A 54 11.12 1.31 -8.06
N LEU A 55 12.21 0.59 -8.35
CA LEU A 55 12.41 -0.79 -7.93
C LEU A 55 13.19 -0.91 -6.60
N GLY A 56 13.41 0.18 -5.89
CA GLY A 56 14.10 0.18 -4.58
C GLY A 56 13.26 -0.47 -3.47
N LEU A 57 11.94 -0.50 -3.62
CA LEU A 57 11.03 -1.21 -2.74
C LEU A 57 10.19 -2.22 -3.53
N CYS A 58 10.09 -3.42 -2.97
CA CYS A 58 9.18 -4.47 -3.44
C CYS A 58 8.12 -4.73 -2.38
N GLY A 59 6.87 -4.94 -2.79
CA GLY A 59 5.75 -5.11 -1.89
C GLY A 59 5.12 -6.50 -1.94
N LEU A 60 4.68 -6.99 -0.77
CA LEU A 60 3.75 -8.10 -0.62
C LEU A 60 2.54 -7.63 0.18
N THR A 61 1.38 -8.16 -0.15
CA THR A 61 0.14 -7.90 0.61
C THR A 61 -0.35 -9.19 1.24
N ILE A 62 -0.63 -9.15 2.52
CA ILE A 62 -1.39 -10.19 3.22
C ILE A 62 -2.76 -9.62 3.60
N ALA A 63 -3.83 -10.38 3.35
CA ALA A 63 -5.19 -9.92 3.63
C ALA A 63 -6.06 -11.08 4.13
N GLY A 64 -7.08 -10.73 4.89
CA GLY A 64 -8.03 -11.68 5.46
C GLY A 64 -7.99 -11.72 6.99
N PRO A 65 -8.94 -12.42 7.62
CA PRO A 65 -9.15 -12.37 9.07
C PRO A 65 -7.95 -12.87 9.89
N GLN A 66 -7.12 -13.75 9.32
CA GLN A 66 -5.94 -14.31 9.98
C GLN A 66 -4.64 -13.54 9.67
N SER A 67 -4.68 -12.50 8.86
CA SER A 67 -3.48 -11.75 8.44
C SER A 67 -2.68 -11.19 9.61
N ARG A 68 -3.36 -10.76 10.70
CA ARG A 68 -2.67 -10.31 11.92
C ARG A 68 -1.96 -11.44 12.64
N ALA A 69 -2.57 -12.62 12.72
CA ALA A 69 -1.96 -13.77 13.36
C ALA A 69 -0.69 -14.22 12.59
N VAL A 70 -0.75 -14.22 11.27
CA VAL A 70 0.42 -14.48 10.41
C VAL A 70 1.51 -13.45 10.66
N LEU A 71 1.17 -12.16 10.68
CA LEU A 71 2.15 -11.09 10.94
C LEU A 71 2.78 -11.23 12.33
N ALA A 72 1.99 -11.51 13.36
CA ALA A 72 2.46 -11.67 14.73
C ALA A 72 3.44 -12.85 14.91
N CYS A 73 3.40 -13.86 14.05
CA CYS A 73 4.38 -14.95 14.05
C CYS A 73 5.77 -14.49 13.56
N LEU A 74 5.87 -13.39 12.85
CA LEU A 74 7.11 -12.93 12.23
C LEU A 74 7.75 -11.76 12.97
N THR A 75 7.07 -11.13 13.93
CA THR A 75 7.61 -9.98 14.63
C THR A 75 7.32 -10.05 16.13
N PRO A 76 8.25 -9.63 16.98
CA PRO A 76 7.99 -9.43 18.41
C PRO A 76 7.21 -8.14 18.68
N ALA A 77 7.06 -7.26 17.69
CA ALA A 77 6.32 -6.00 17.86
C ALA A 77 4.83 -6.28 18.13
N ASP A 78 4.23 -5.44 18.97
CA ASP A 78 2.79 -5.50 19.20
C ASP A 78 2.03 -5.03 17.94
N VAL A 79 1.36 -5.98 17.29
CA VAL A 79 0.51 -5.75 16.11
C VAL A 79 -0.98 -5.83 16.44
N SER A 80 -1.36 -5.69 17.73
CA SER A 80 -2.74 -5.59 18.17
C SER A 80 -3.48 -4.43 17.49
N HIS A 81 -4.80 -4.41 17.67
CA HIS A 81 -5.62 -3.34 17.09
C HIS A 81 -5.28 -1.97 17.70
N GLU A 82 -4.97 -1.97 18.98
CA GLU A 82 -4.65 -0.79 19.78
C GLU A 82 -3.27 -0.24 19.45
N ALA A 83 -2.28 -1.13 19.36
CA ALA A 83 -0.90 -0.75 19.11
C ALA A 83 -0.63 -0.43 17.63
N PHE A 84 -1.25 -1.14 16.70
CA PHE A 84 -1.06 -0.94 15.27
C PHE A 84 -2.39 -0.57 14.60
N ARG A 85 -2.72 0.71 14.64
CA ARG A 85 -4.01 1.23 14.19
C ARG A 85 -4.13 1.20 12.66
N PHE A 86 -5.37 1.20 12.16
CA PHE A 86 -5.65 1.34 10.73
C PHE A 86 -4.98 2.62 10.16
N MET A 87 -4.44 2.51 8.95
CA MET A 87 -3.63 3.52 8.26
C MET A 87 -2.27 3.82 8.90
N ALA A 88 -1.89 3.18 10.00
CA ALA A 88 -0.54 3.30 10.51
C ALA A 88 0.48 2.57 9.62
N VAL A 89 1.67 3.16 9.52
CA VAL A 89 2.84 2.57 8.86
C VAL A 89 3.98 2.55 9.87
N ARG A 90 4.72 1.45 9.94
CA ARG A 90 5.80 1.25 10.92
C ARG A 90 6.96 0.49 10.30
N ASP A 91 8.16 0.88 10.68
CA ASP A 91 9.34 0.06 10.52
C ASP A 91 9.33 -1.09 11.54
N MET A 92 9.57 -2.31 11.07
CA MET A 92 9.72 -3.47 11.93
C MET A 92 10.49 -4.59 11.23
N ASN A 93 11.07 -5.48 12.02
CA ASN A 93 11.64 -6.70 11.48
C ASN A 93 10.58 -7.81 11.43
N LEU A 94 10.49 -8.47 10.29
CA LEU A 94 9.70 -9.68 10.07
C LEU A 94 10.68 -10.86 9.98
N GLY A 95 10.89 -11.55 11.08
CA GLY A 95 12.02 -12.47 11.23
C GLY A 95 13.34 -11.70 11.08
N MET A 96 14.13 -12.05 10.07
CA MET A 96 15.40 -11.39 9.75
C MET A 96 15.28 -10.33 8.67
N VAL A 97 14.07 -10.00 8.24
CA VAL A 97 13.80 -9.09 7.12
C VAL A 97 13.39 -7.71 7.66
N PRO A 98 14.19 -6.66 7.46
CA PRO A 98 13.76 -5.29 7.72
C PRO A 98 12.63 -4.91 6.76
N ALA A 99 11.53 -4.43 7.28
CA ALA A 99 10.34 -4.14 6.50
C ALA A 99 9.65 -2.86 6.97
N LEU A 100 9.09 -2.11 6.03
CA LEU A 100 8.09 -1.11 6.30
C LEU A 100 6.72 -1.77 6.15
N VAL A 101 5.90 -1.71 7.20
CA VAL A 101 4.61 -2.39 7.24
C VAL A 101 3.50 -1.38 7.42
N GLY A 102 2.57 -1.34 6.49
CA GLY A 102 1.37 -0.53 6.57
C GLY A 102 0.14 -1.37 6.93
N ARG A 103 -0.63 -0.96 7.92
CA ARG A 103 -1.93 -1.57 8.18
C ARG A 103 -2.99 -0.99 7.25
N ILE A 104 -2.84 -1.30 5.99
CA ILE A 104 -3.75 -0.95 4.91
C ILE A 104 -3.98 -2.18 4.04
N SER A 105 -5.11 -2.24 3.37
CA SER A 105 -5.45 -3.34 2.48
C SER A 105 -6.37 -2.85 1.37
N TYR A 106 -5.97 -3.15 0.16
CA TYR A 106 -6.77 -2.86 -1.03
C TYR A 106 -7.99 -3.79 -1.16
N THR A 107 -8.01 -4.90 -0.43
CA THR A 107 -9.16 -5.84 -0.39
C THR A 107 -10.31 -5.32 0.46
N GLY A 108 -10.07 -4.33 1.32
CA GLY A 108 -11.04 -3.84 2.30
C GLY A 108 -11.25 -4.74 3.51
N ASP A 109 -10.59 -5.88 3.57
CA ASP A 109 -10.52 -6.72 4.77
C ASP A 109 -9.31 -6.34 5.63
N LEU A 110 -9.20 -6.94 6.83
CA LEU A 110 -7.99 -6.82 7.63
C LEU A 110 -6.79 -7.26 6.79
N GLY A 111 -5.77 -6.42 6.71
CA GLY A 111 -4.59 -6.74 5.92
C GLY A 111 -3.46 -5.77 6.16
N TYR A 112 -2.33 -6.12 5.58
CA TYR A 112 -1.10 -5.36 5.68
C TYR A 112 -0.40 -5.34 4.33
N GLU A 113 0.11 -4.19 3.96
CA GLU A 113 1.07 -4.03 2.88
C GLU A 113 2.47 -3.99 3.48
N ILE A 114 3.36 -4.76 2.94
CA ILE A 114 4.71 -4.97 3.47
C ILE A 114 5.70 -4.61 2.37
N TRP A 115 6.51 -3.59 2.60
CA TRP A 115 7.52 -3.14 1.65
C TRP A 115 8.91 -3.46 2.18
N VAL A 116 9.73 -4.04 1.31
CA VAL A 116 11.11 -4.45 1.60
C VAL A 116 12.03 -4.11 0.44
N LYS A 117 13.32 -4.03 0.70
CA LYS A 117 14.30 -3.97 -0.39
C LYS A 117 14.26 -5.25 -1.22
N PRO A 118 14.58 -5.20 -2.52
CA PRO A 118 14.47 -6.33 -3.44
C PRO A 118 15.21 -7.60 -2.97
N GLU A 119 16.37 -7.44 -2.34
CA GLU A 119 17.18 -8.55 -1.83
C GLU A 119 16.46 -9.38 -0.75
N TYR A 120 15.48 -8.79 -0.05
CA TYR A 120 14.72 -9.46 1.00
C TYR A 120 13.38 -10.05 0.52
N HIS A 121 12.93 -9.68 -0.69
CA HIS A 121 11.59 -9.99 -1.15
C HIS A 121 11.29 -11.50 -1.18
N ARG A 122 12.23 -12.30 -1.70
CA ARG A 122 12.08 -13.75 -1.74
C ARG A 122 12.05 -14.35 -0.35
N ARG A 123 12.94 -13.91 0.54
CA ARG A 123 12.97 -14.39 1.91
C ARG A 123 11.67 -14.06 2.65
N LEU A 124 11.17 -12.84 2.53
CA LEU A 124 9.89 -12.45 3.11
C LEU A 124 8.75 -13.35 2.64
N PHE A 125 8.70 -13.62 1.33
CA PHE A 125 7.67 -14.50 0.76
C PHE A 125 7.74 -15.91 1.37
N ASP A 126 8.92 -16.51 1.43
CA ASP A 126 9.11 -17.86 1.97
C ASP A 126 8.73 -17.90 3.46
N ASP A 127 9.13 -16.89 4.25
CA ASP A 127 8.78 -16.81 5.68
C ASP A 127 7.27 -16.64 5.89
N LEU A 128 6.60 -15.78 5.11
CA LEU A 128 5.13 -15.62 5.14
C LEU A 128 4.40 -16.92 4.81
N MET A 129 4.83 -17.62 3.78
CA MET A 129 4.23 -18.89 3.39
C MET A 129 4.43 -19.97 4.46
N ALA A 130 5.61 -20.04 5.06
CA ALA A 130 5.93 -21.01 6.10
C ALA A 130 5.07 -20.81 7.36
N VAL A 131 5.03 -19.58 7.91
CA VAL A 131 4.22 -19.31 9.12
C VAL A 131 2.73 -19.29 8.82
N GLY A 132 2.35 -18.98 7.59
CA GLY A 132 0.96 -18.88 7.15
C GLY A 132 0.30 -20.25 6.92
N GLU A 133 1.07 -21.34 6.81
CA GLU A 133 0.55 -22.67 6.50
C GLU A 133 -0.53 -23.11 7.51
N ILE A 134 -0.27 -22.92 8.81
CA ILE A 134 -1.24 -23.27 9.88
C ILE A 134 -2.53 -22.42 9.81
N TYR A 135 -2.45 -21.24 9.19
CA TYR A 135 -3.57 -20.33 8.97
C TYR A 135 -4.20 -20.50 7.58
N LYS A 136 -3.78 -21.53 6.83
CA LYS A 136 -4.26 -21.83 5.48
C LYS A 136 -4.07 -20.66 4.51
N ILE A 137 -2.88 -20.02 4.58
CA ILE A 137 -2.53 -18.96 3.64
C ILE A 137 -2.58 -19.49 2.20
N GLY A 138 -3.09 -18.68 1.30
CA GLY A 138 -3.17 -19.01 -0.13
C GLY A 138 -2.77 -17.83 -0.98
N LEU A 139 -2.21 -18.11 -2.14
CA LEU A 139 -1.89 -17.07 -3.11
C LEU A 139 -3.14 -16.61 -3.86
N PHE A 140 -3.25 -15.31 -4.08
CA PHE A 140 -4.27 -14.74 -4.93
C PHE A 140 -3.67 -13.72 -5.91
N GLY A 141 -4.24 -13.62 -7.09
CA GLY A 141 -3.73 -12.73 -8.13
C GLY A 141 -4.52 -11.42 -8.23
N SER A 142 -4.06 -10.56 -9.14
CA SER A 142 -4.64 -9.23 -9.37
C SER A 142 -6.11 -9.23 -9.77
N ARG A 143 -6.62 -10.29 -10.39
CA ARG A 143 -8.05 -10.41 -10.72
C ARG A 143 -8.90 -10.59 -9.46
N ALA A 144 -8.48 -11.48 -8.55
CA ALA A 144 -9.15 -11.67 -7.27
C ALA A 144 -9.07 -10.40 -6.41
N LEU A 145 -7.88 -9.76 -6.33
CA LEU A 145 -7.71 -8.48 -5.66
C LEU A 145 -8.69 -7.42 -6.18
N ASN A 146 -8.85 -7.35 -7.50
CA ASN A 146 -9.76 -6.41 -8.12
C ASN A 146 -11.24 -6.70 -7.84
N ALA A 147 -11.63 -7.97 -7.77
CA ALA A 147 -12.98 -8.37 -7.37
C ALA A 147 -13.26 -8.00 -5.91
N LEU A 148 -12.33 -8.33 -4.99
CA LEU A 148 -12.45 -8.03 -3.57
C LEU A 148 -12.61 -6.53 -3.28
N ARG A 149 -11.82 -5.67 -3.95
CA ARG A 149 -11.97 -4.22 -3.78
C ARG A 149 -13.33 -3.71 -4.26
N LEU A 150 -13.87 -4.28 -5.35
CA LEU A 150 -15.18 -3.90 -5.89
C LEU A 150 -16.30 -4.28 -4.93
N GLU A 151 -16.22 -5.43 -4.27
CA GLU A 151 -17.15 -5.86 -3.23
C GLU A 151 -17.21 -4.86 -2.06
N LYS A 152 -16.12 -4.14 -1.81
CA LYS A 152 -16.04 -3.07 -0.78
C LYS A 152 -16.29 -1.67 -1.34
N ASN A 153 -16.64 -1.55 -2.61
CA ASN A 153 -16.85 -0.28 -3.31
C ASN A 153 -15.62 0.64 -3.27
N PHE A 154 -14.41 0.07 -3.31
CA PHE A 154 -13.19 0.86 -3.38
C PHE A 154 -12.87 1.23 -4.83
N GLY A 155 -12.85 2.54 -5.12
CA GLY A 155 -12.41 3.08 -6.39
C GLY A 155 -10.93 2.77 -6.68
N SER A 156 -10.55 2.84 -7.94
CA SER A 156 -9.15 2.76 -8.36
C SER A 156 -8.89 3.78 -9.43
N TRP A 157 -8.11 4.80 -9.12
CA TRP A 157 -7.79 5.86 -10.08
C TRP A 157 -7.24 5.32 -11.40
N ALA A 158 -6.36 4.33 -11.36
CA ALA A 158 -5.73 3.76 -12.55
C ALA A 158 -6.66 2.89 -13.41
N ARG A 159 -7.81 2.47 -12.88
CA ARG A 159 -8.73 1.54 -13.56
C ARG A 159 -10.12 2.12 -13.79
N ALA A 160 -10.52 3.10 -13.03
CA ALA A 160 -11.73 3.85 -13.25
C ALA A 160 -11.45 4.94 -14.28
N VAL A 161 -11.68 4.64 -15.56
CA VAL A 161 -11.51 5.57 -16.70
C VAL A 161 -12.24 6.90 -16.50
N SER A 162 -13.14 6.94 -15.58
CA SER A 162 -13.96 8.10 -15.25
C SER A 162 -13.89 8.50 -13.81
N TYR A 163 -12.75 8.37 -13.16
CA TYR A 163 -12.55 9.04 -11.88
C TYR A 163 -12.73 10.57 -12.02
N THR A 164 -12.69 11.08 -13.24
CA THR A 164 -13.08 12.46 -13.55
C THR A 164 -14.59 12.68 -13.63
N HIS A 165 -15.38 11.61 -13.77
CA HIS A 165 -16.85 11.63 -13.77
C HIS A 165 -17.38 10.85 -12.57
N LEU A 166 -16.74 11.05 -11.50
CA LEU A 166 -16.89 10.40 -10.23
C LEU A 166 -18.30 10.13 -9.79
N ARG A 167 -18.49 8.93 -9.29
CA ARG A 167 -19.66 8.44 -8.59
C ARG A 167 -20.91 8.16 -9.42
N ALA A 168 -21.06 8.67 -10.62
CA ALA A 168 -22.25 8.37 -11.40
C ALA A 168 -22.30 6.92 -11.90
N HIS A 169 -21.16 6.25 -12.02
CA HIS A 169 -21.08 4.89 -12.55
C HIS A 169 -20.70 3.81 -11.50
N GLU A 170 -20.13 4.19 -10.36
CA GLU A 170 -19.85 3.25 -9.29
C GLU A 170 -21.03 3.03 -8.34
N THR A 171 -22.07 3.89 -8.41
CA THR A 171 -23.29 3.76 -7.61
C THR A 171 -24.45 3.04 -8.31
N ILE A 172 -24.21 2.49 -9.51
CA ILE A 172 -25.23 1.79 -10.30
C ILE A 172 -25.01 0.27 -10.32
N LEU A 173 -24.26 -0.26 -9.37
CA LEU A 173 -24.19 -1.72 -9.18
C LEU A 173 -24.73 -2.11 -7.82
#